data_6b08eab7e081b21c7bf0bd0b1d52787e
#
_entry.id   6b08eab7e081b21c7bf0bd0b1d52787e
#
_cell.length_a   1.000
_cell.length_b   1.000
_cell.length_c   1.000
_cell.angle_alpha   90.00
_cell.angle_beta   90.00
_cell.angle_gamma   90.00
#
_symmetry.space_group_name_H-M   'P 1'
#
loop_
_entity.id
_entity.type
_entity.pdbx_description
1 polymer ?
#
loop_
_entity_poly.entity_id
_entity_poly.type
_entity_poly.pdbx_seq_one_letter_code
_entity_poly.pdbx_strand_id
1 'polypeptide(L)'
;MKIDNALMDKLTAAAQASPRLRMNMDLRDSAEDSSQRMLNALEPGTVLPIHRHRKTSETVAILRGRAVQYLYDDEGRETGAVLLAPCGADSYASLQRLRRSDHVADGPCNDVEAVPAMQVEMGQWHRLEALESGTVIVEFKNGAYEPIAAEDVMER
;
A
#
# COMPACT_ATOMS: atom_id res chain seq x y z
N MET A 1 -5.49 -21.64 -6.57
CA MET A 1 -4.60 -21.22 -5.45
C MET A 1 -5.47 -20.59 -4.37
N LYS A 2 -5.14 -20.76 -3.08
CA LYS A 2 -5.80 -20.07 -1.97
C LYS A 2 -4.86 -18.97 -1.46
N ILE A 3 -5.41 -17.80 -1.17
CA ILE A 3 -4.70 -16.72 -0.46
C ILE A 3 -5.09 -16.88 1.01
N ASP A 4 -4.34 -17.71 1.71
CA ASP A 4 -4.56 -18.06 3.12
C ASP A 4 -3.38 -17.60 4.00
N ASN A 5 -3.48 -17.83 5.29
CA ASN A 5 -2.44 -17.44 6.22
C ASN A 5 -1.08 -18.08 5.89
N ALA A 6 -1.05 -19.32 5.45
CA ALA A 6 0.20 -20.00 5.11
C ALA A 6 0.92 -19.33 3.94
N LEU A 7 0.19 -18.89 2.90
CA LEU A 7 0.76 -18.12 1.81
C LEU A 7 1.25 -16.75 2.27
N MET A 8 0.44 -16.05 3.08
CA MET A 8 0.83 -14.73 3.63
C MET A 8 2.07 -14.83 4.52
N ASP A 9 2.18 -15.88 5.36
CA ASP A 9 3.36 -16.12 6.20
C ASP A 9 4.62 -16.37 5.38
N LYS A 10 4.50 -17.15 4.29
CA LYS A 10 5.61 -17.39 3.36
C LYS A 10 6.09 -16.09 2.69
N LEU A 11 5.16 -15.25 2.24
CA LEU A 11 5.50 -13.96 1.63
C LEU A 11 6.12 -13.00 2.64
N THR A 12 5.59 -12.96 3.86
CA THR A 12 6.15 -12.17 4.97
C THR A 12 7.58 -12.58 5.31
N ALA A 13 7.84 -13.88 5.46
CA ALA A 13 9.20 -14.37 5.72
C ALA A 13 10.17 -13.97 4.58
N ALA A 14 9.72 -14.01 3.34
CA ALA A 14 10.51 -13.58 2.19
C ALA A 14 10.73 -12.05 2.19
N ALA A 15 9.73 -11.25 2.60
CA ALA A 15 9.85 -9.80 2.75
C ALA A 15 10.87 -9.43 3.85
N GLN A 16 10.82 -10.10 5.00
CA GLN A 16 11.76 -9.91 6.11
C GLN A 16 13.20 -10.25 5.72
N ALA A 17 13.40 -11.27 4.91
CA ALA A 17 14.72 -11.65 4.40
C ALA A 17 15.22 -10.76 3.25
N SER A 18 14.36 -9.94 2.67
CA SER A 18 14.70 -9.05 1.55
C SER A 18 15.36 -7.76 2.05
N PRO A 19 16.46 -7.30 1.44
CA PRO A 19 17.02 -5.97 1.73
C PRO A 19 16.05 -4.81 1.50
N ARG A 20 15.02 -5.04 0.66
CA ARG A 20 13.98 -4.04 0.37
C ARG A 20 12.83 -4.07 1.38
N LEU A 21 12.84 -5.01 2.33
CA LEU A 21 11.79 -5.22 3.32
C LEU A 21 10.40 -5.45 2.67
N ARG A 22 10.39 -6.01 1.47
CA ARG A 22 9.17 -6.34 0.73
C ARG A 22 9.35 -7.54 -0.19
N MET A 23 8.23 -8.24 -0.43
CA MET A 23 8.12 -9.32 -1.41
C MET A 23 6.77 -9.21 -2.12
N ASN A 24 6.81 -9.29 -3.43
CA ASN A 24 5.60 -9.33 -4.25
C ASN A 24 5.40 -10.71 -4.88
N MET A 25 4.13 -11.02 -5.15
CA MET A 25 3.73 -12.21 -5.90
C MET A 25 2.72 -11.80 -6.95
N ASP A 26 3.09 -11.97 -8.21
CA ASP A 26 2.21 -11.75 -9.35
C ASP A 26 1.15 -12.86 -9.40
N LEU A 27 -0.10 -12.47 -9.50
CA LEU A 27 -1.25 -13.38 -9.59
C LEU A 27 -1.80 -13.49 -11.02
N ARG A 28 -1.16 -12.84 -11.98
CA ARG A 28 -1.55 -12.96 -13.39
C ARG A 28 -1.26 -14.37 -13.90
N ASP A 29 -2.06 -14.80 -14.87
CA ASP A 29 -1.89 -16.10 -15.50
C ASP A 29 -0.77 -16.10 -16.55
N SER A 30 -0.48 -14.94 -17.13
CA SER A 30 0.62 -14.71 -18.08
C SER A 30 1.10 -13.26 -18.06
N ALA A 31 2.20 -12.97 -18.75
CA ALA A 31 2.72 -11.61 -18.90
C ALA A 31 1.77 -10.70 -19.71
N GLU A 32 0.97 -11.28 -20.60
CA GLU A 32 -0.01 -10.60 -21.44
C GLU A 32 -1.35 -10.37 -20.75
N ASP A 33 -1.55 -10.97 -19.57
CA ASP A 33 -2.78 -10.76 -18.80
C ASP A 33 -2.95 -9.28 -18.44
N SER A 34 -3.96 -8.67 -19.02
CA SER A 34 -4.27 -7.25 -18.89
C SER A 34 -4.93 -6.87 -17.58
N SER A 35 -5.15 -7.81 -16.69
CA SER A 35 -5.68 -7.55 -15.34
C SER A 35 -4.57 -7.76 -14.31
N GLN A 36 -3.85 -6.70 -13.96
CA GLN A 36 -2.80 -6.77 -12.94
C GLN A 36 -3.42 -7.09 -11.58
N ARG A 37 -2.89 -8.12 -10.95
CA ARG A 37 -3.26 -8.56 -9.60
C ARG A 37 -1.97 -8.95 -8.90
N MET A 38 -1.64 -8.27 -7.81
CA MET A 38 -0.36 -8.47 -7.14
C MET A 38 -0.53 -8.50 -5.62
N LEU A 39 -0.06 -9.56 -4.99
CA LEU A 39 0.12 -9.57 -3.53
C LEU A 39 1.46 -8.91 -3.19
N ASN A 40 1.44 -8.05 -2.19
CA ASN A 40 2.64 -7.42 -1.64
C ASN A 40 2.68 -7.66 -0.13
N ALA A 41 3.72 -8.37 0.33
CA ALA A 41 4.08 -8.42 1.73
C ALA A 41 5.08 -7.31 2.02
N LEU A 42 4.81 -6.50 3.04
CA LEU A 42 5.55 -5.28 3.37
C LEU A 42 5.89 -5.28 4.86
N GLU A 43 7.13 -4.92 5.16
CA GLU A 43 7.59 -4.70 6.52
C GLU A 43 7.71 -3.20 6.81
N PRO A 44 7.55 -2.76 8.06
CA PRO A 44 7.87 -1.39 8.45
C PRO A 44 9.29 -1.01 8.04
N GLY A 45 9.45 0.19 7.50
CA GLY A 45 10.73 0.64 6.93
C GLY A 45 10.90 0.34 5.44
N THR A 46 9.95 -0.36 4.80
CA THR A 46 9.92 -0.46 3.34
C THR A 46 9.86 0.94 2.72
N VAL A 47 10.82 1.24 1.86
CA VAL A 47 10.84 2.50 1.11
C VAL A 47 10.09 2.31 -0.20
N LEU A 48 8.93 2.95 -0.32
CA LEU A 48 8.17 3.09 -1.55
C LEU A 48 8.23 4.55 -2.00
N PRO A 49 8.54 4.83 -3.28
CA PRO A 49 8.55 6.22 -3.77
C PRO A 49 7.13 6.79 -3.83
N ILE A 50 7.00 8.11 -3.78
CA ILE A 50 5.78 8.77 -4.20
C ILE A 50 5.69 8.62 -5.71
N HIS A 51 4.58 8.06 -6.20
CA HIS A 51 4.39 7.79 -7.62
C HIS A 51 2.94 7.94 -8.04
N ARG A 52 2.69 7.88 -9.34
CA ARG A 52 1.33 7.88 -9.89
C ARG A 52 1.21 6.92 -11.08
N HIS A 53 -0.03 6.58 -11.40
CA HIS A 53 -0.39 5.84 -12.61
C HIS A 53 -1.22 6.71 -13.53
N ARG A 54 -0.64 7.20 -14.64
CA ARG A 54 -1.33 8.15 -15.54
C ARG A 54 -2.45 7.55 -16.37
N LYS A 55 -2.43 6.23 -16.57
CA LYS A 55 -3.33 5.55 -17.52
C LYS A 55 -4.42 4.74 -16.81
N THR A 56 -4.26 4.47 -15.54
CA THR A 56 -5.16 3.57 -14.81
C THR A 56 -5.33 4.04 -13.36
N SER A 57 -6.49 3.77 -12.78
CA SER A 57 -6.67 3.75 -11.34
C SER A 57 -6.09 2.46 -10.75
N GLU A 58 -5.87 2.46 -9.45
CA GLU A 58 -5.41 1.29 -8.70
C GLU A 58 -6.32 1.06 -7.50
N THR A 59 -6.74 -0.18 -7.28
CA THR A 59 -7.44 -0.55 -6.06
C THR A 59 -6.47 -1.30 -5.15
N VAL A 60 -6.34 -0.82 -3.92
CA VAL A 60 -5.55 -1.45 -2.86
C VAL A 60 -6.49 -2.01 -1.82
N ALA A 61 -6.36 -3.30 -1.49
CA ALA A 61 -7.08 -3.92 -0.38
C ALA A 61 -6.09 -4.56 0.59
N ILE A 62 -6.33 -4.37 1.90
CA ILE A 62 -5.48 -4.94 2.92
C ILE A 62 -6.04 -6.28 3.40
N LEU A 63 -5.20 -7.31 3.39
CA LEU A 63 -5.55 -8.65 3.82
C LEU A 63 -5.11 -8.93 5.25
N ARG A 64 -3.99 -8.34 5.67
CA ARG A 64 -3.40 -8.53 7.00
C ARG A 64 -2.55 -7.32 7.41
N GLY A 65 -2.47 -7.03 8.70
CA GLY A 65 -1.68 -5.92 9.25
C GLY A 65 -2.36 -4.58 9.07
N ARG A 66 -1.58 -3.51 9.04
CA ARG A 66 -2.04 -2.14 8.87
C ARG A 66 -1.08 -1.35 8.00
N ALA A 67 -1.64 -0.46 7.18
CA ALA A 67 -0.89 0.45 6.33
C ALA A 67 -1.56 1.82 6.25
N VAL A 68 -0.81 2.82 5.86
CA VAL A 68 -1.36 4.13 5.48
C VAL A 68 -1.11 4.37 4.01
N GLN A 69 -2.15 4.73 3.29
CA GLN A 69 -2.07 5.23 1.94
C GLN A 69 -2.08 6.76 1.99
N TYR A 70 -0.95 7.37 1.66
CA TYR A 70 -0.80 8.82 1.56
C TYR A 70 -1.12 9.28 0.15
N LEU A 71 -1.76 10.45 0.05
CA LEU A 71 -2.07 11.15 -1.20
C LEU A 71 -1.33 12.48 -1.23
N TYR A 72 -0.88 12.87 -2.43
CA TYR A 72 -0.08 14.08 -2.61
C TYR A 72 -0.59 14.90 -3.80
N ASP A 73 -0.27 16.21 -3.79
CA ASP A 73 -0.44 17.06 -4.95
C ASP A 73 0.79 17.03 -5.91
N ASP A 74 0.73 17.79 -6.99
CA ASP A 74 1.82 17.85 -7.99
C ASP A 74 3.12 18.47 -7.44
N GLU A 75 3.06 19.20 -6.33
CA GLU A 75 4.21 19.78 -5.62
C GLU A 75 4.76 18.84 -4.52
N GLY A 76 4.19 17.65 -4.36
CA GLY A 76 4.61 16.67 -3.37
C GLY A 76 4.16 16.97 -1.93
N ARG A 77 3.20 17.88 -1.76
CA ARG A 77 2.60 18.14 -0.45
C ARG A 77 1.52 17.10 -0.17
N GLU A 78 1.50 16.56 1.03
CA GLU A 78 0.48 15.61 1.46
C GLU A 78 -0.89 16.30 1.49
N THR A 79 -1.86 15.70 0.81
CA THR A 79 -3.25 16.18 0.73
C THR A 79 -4.23 15.29 1.47
N GLY A 80 -3.80 14.09 1.85
CA GLY A 80 -4.62 13.15 2.61
C GLY A 80 -3.89 11.88 2.98
N ALA A 81 -4.44 11.20 3.98
CA ALA A 81 -3.97 9.90 4.43
C ALA A 81 -5.18 9.01 4.78
N VAL A 82 -5.14 7.76 4.33
CA VAL A 82 -6.18 6.76 4.60
C VAL A 82 -5.56 5.59 5.33
N LEU A 83 -6.08 5.28 6.52
CA LEU A 83 -5.67 4.10 7.27
C LEU A 83 -6.34 2.86 6.68
N LEU A 84 -5.53 1.88 6.30
CA LEU A 84 -5.98 0.59 5.81
C LEU A 84 -5.83 -0.47 6.91
N ALA A 85 -6.91 -1.18 7.20
CA ALA A 85 -6.92 -2.35 8.09
C ALA A 85 -8.01 -3.34 7.68
N PRO A 86 -7.85 -4.65 7.92
CA PRO A 86 -8.87 -5.65 7.62
C PRO A 86 -10.19 -5.34 8.36
N CYS A 87 -11.32 -5.77 7.80
CA CYS A 87 -12.63 -5.64 8.45
C CYS A 87 -12.60 -6.21 9.88
N GLY A 88 -13.15 -5.46 10.84
CA GLY A 88 -13.20 -5.86 12.24
C GLY A 88 -11.91 -5.62 13.05
N ALA A 89 -10.87 -5.07 12.42
CA ALA A 89 -9.70 -4.63 13.16
C ALA A 89 -10.03 -3.38 14.01
N ASP A 90 -9.51 -3.34 15.25
CA ASP A 90 -9.72 -2.21 16.14
C ASP A 90 -9.02 -0.95 15.61
N SER A 91 -9.81 0.04 15.16
CA SER A 91 -9.32 1.29 14.58
C SER A 91 -8.64 2.21 15.61
N TYR A 92 -9.07 2.16 16.88
CA TYR A 92 -8.58 3.08 17.91
C TYR A 92 -7.12 2.85 18.31
N ALA A 93 -6.70 1.59 18.46
CA ALA A 93 -5.32 1.26 18.80
C ALA A 93 -4.31 1.65 17.70
N SER A 94 -4.79 1.73 16.46
CA SER A 94 -4.00 2.07 15.28
C SER A 94 -3.68 3.56 15.20
N LEU A 95 -4.64 4.42 15.57
CA LEU A 95 -4.47 5.88 15.59
C LEU A 95 -3.43 6.36 16.60
N GLN A 96 -3.34 5.70 17.75
CA GLN A 96 -2.34 6.06 18.77
C GLN A 96 -0.90 5.76 18.31
N ARG A 97 -0.70 4.79 17.42
CA ARG A 97 0.62 4.49 16.84
C ARG A 97 1.00 5.47 15.74
N LEU A 98 0.04 5.90 14.91
CA LEU A 98 0.25 6.96 13.91
C LEU A 98 0.68 8.28 14.54
N ARG A 99 0.10 8.66 15.69
CA ARG A 99 0.46 9.87 16.43
C ARG A 99 1.87 9.85 17.05
N ARG A 100 2.50 8.68 17.15
CA ARG A 100 3.87 8.52 17.66
C ARG A 100 4.94 8.51 16.56
N SER A 101 4.56 8.40 15.31
CA SER A 101 5.48 8.63 14.19
C SER A 101 5.49 10.12 13.89
N ASP A 102 6.67 10.76 13.94
CA ASP A 102 6.88 12.21 13.77
C ASP A 102 6.50 12.74 12.37
N HIS A 103 5.66 12.02 11.64
CA HIS A 103 5.36 12.27 10.23
C HIS A 103 3.89 12.61 9.95
N VAL A 104 3.04 12.66 10.95
CA VAL A 104 1.64 13.10 10.78
C VAL A 104 1.53 14.54 11.26
N ALA A 105 1.31 15.46 10.33
CA ALA A 105 1.00 16.85 10.64
C ALA A 105 -0.18 16.95 11.63
N ASP A 106 -0.14 17.92 12.55
CA ASP A 106 -1.16 18.24 13.57
C ASP A 106 -2.52 18.63 12.93
N GLY A 107 -3.14 17.71 12.17
CA GLY A 107 -4.50 17.85 11.69
C GLY A 107 -5.49 17.18 12.64
N PRO A 108 -6.77 17.60 12.65
CA PRO A 108 -7.81 17.01 13.50
C PRO A 108 -8.17 15.60 13.02
N CYS A 109 -7.35 14.62 13.36
CA CYS A 109 -7.63 13.19 13.12
C CYS A 109 -8.43 12.60 14.29
N ASN A 110 -9.62 13.14 14.56
CA ASN A 110 -10.42 12.66 15.68
C ASN A 110 -11.29 11.44 15.34
N ASP A 111 -11.49 11.08 14.05
CA ASP A 111 -12.34 9.96 13.64
C ASP A 111 -11.83 9.31 12.33
N VAL A 112 -10.55 8.93 12.26
CA VAL A 112 -10.10 8.17 11.08
C VAL A 112 -10.59 6.74 11.20
N GLU A 113 -11.69 6.44 10.54
CA GLU A 113 -12.15 5.07 10.33
C GLU A 113 -11.16 4.33 9.44
N ALA A 114 -10.67 3.17 9.93
CA ALA A 114 -9.85 2.30 9.11
C ALA A 114 -10.73 1.60 8.07
N VAL A 115 -10.32 1.60 6.82
CA VAL A 115 -11.05 0.94 5.73
C VAL A 115 -10.27 -0.28 5.21
N PRO A 116 -10.94 -1.34 4.76
CA PRO A 116 -10.26 -2.53 4.24
C PRO A 116 -9.69 -2.34 2.84
N ALA A 117 -10.16 -1.36 2.10
CA ALA A 117 -9.71 -1.09 0.74
C ALA A 117 -10.00 0.36 0.35
N MET A 118 -9.25 0.84 -0.64
CA MET A 118 -9.52 2.12 -1.30
C MET A 118 -9.12 2.05 -2.77
N GLN A 119 -9.67 2.95 -3.56
CA GLN A 119 -9.23 3.22 -4.93
C GLN A 119 -8.39 4.48 -4.96
N VAL A 120 -7.22 4.37 -5.57
CA VAL A 120 -6.38 5.50 -5.95
C VAL A 120 -6.76 5.89 -7.37
N GLU A 121 -7.16 7.14 -7.57
CA GLU A 121 -7.60 7.62 -8.86
C GLU A 121 -6.44 7.71 -9.87
N MET A 122 -6.79 7.63 -11.16
CA MET A 122 -5.84 7.82 -12.24
C MET A 122 -5.13 9.17 -12.12
N GLY A 123 -3.81 9.17 -12.18
CA GLY A 123 -2.98 10.37 -12.06
C GLY A 123 -2.72 10.85 -10.64
N GLN A 124 -3.37 10.28 -9.63
CA GLN A 124 -3.17 10.65 -8.23
C GLN A 124 -1.78 10.23 -7.74
N TRP A 125 -1.00 11.18 -7.25
CA TRP A 125 0.25 10.91 -6.56
C TRP A 125 0.00 10.26 -5.22
N HIS A 126 0.67 9.15 -4.96
CA HIS A 126 0.44 8.37 -3.75
C HIS A 126 1.67 7.57 -3.31
N ARG A 127 1.64 7.13 -2.05
CA ARG A 127 2.64 6.24 -1.45
C ARG A 127 1.99 5.43 -0.33
N LEU A 128 2.31 4.17 -0.22
CA LEU A 128 1.87 3.33 0.87
C LEU A 128 2.99 3.13 1.89
N GLU A 129 2.64 3.06 3.17
CA GLU A 129 3.55 2.77 4.27
C GLU A 129 2.97 1.68 5.16
N ALA A 130 3.72 0.59 5.37
CA ALA A 130 3.35 -0.47 6.29
C ALA A 130 3.62 -0.05 7.73
N LEU A 131 2.61 -0.19 8.61
CA LEU A 131 2.71 0.15 10.03
C LEU A 131 3.05 -1.03 10.92
N GLU A 132 2.77 -2.24 10.45
CA GLU A 132 2.94 -3.48 11.23
C GLU A 132 3.75 -4.50 10.43
N SER A 133 4.57 -5.26 11.13
CA SER A 133 5.26 -6.40 10.53
C SER A 133 4.25 -7.43 10.01
N GLY A 134 4.53 -8.00 8.86
CA GLY A 134 3.64 -8.95 8.21
C GLY A 134 2.41 -8.32 7.55
N THR A 135 2.44 -7.03 7.24
CA THR A 135 1.40 -6.38 6.45
C THR A 135 1.37 -6.98 5.04
N VAL A 136 0.17 -7.39 4.62
CA VAL A 136 -0.07 -7.94 3.27
C VAL A 136 -1.24 -7.21 2.63
N ILE A 137 -0.99 -6.66 1.45
CA ILE A 137 -2.00 -6.03 0.59
C ILE A 137 -2.14 -6.78 -0.72
N VAL A 138 -3.25 -6.56 -1.39
CA VAL A 138 -3.45 -6.93 -2.80
C VAL A 138 -3.78 -5.67 -3.58
N GLU A 139 -3.09 -5.51 -4.70
CA GLU A 139 -3.30 -4.42 -5.66
C GLU A 139 -3.94 -4.96 -6.92
N PHE A 140 -4.93 -4.22 -7.42
CA PHE A 140 -5.61 -4.47 -8.68
C PHE A 140 -5.50 -3.26 -9.58
N LYS A 141 -5.07 -3.49 -10.82
CA LYS A 141 -4.93 -2.43 -11.82
C LYS A 141 -5.24 -2.96 -13.21
N ASN A 142 -5.90 -2.15 -14.01
CA ASN A 142 -6.11 -2.49 -15.43
C ASN A 142 -4.80 -2.35 -16.21
N GLY A 143 -4.61 -3.20 -17.20
CA GLY A 143 -3.41 -3.24 -18.04
C GLY A 143 -2.38 -4.28 -17.57
N ALA A 144 -1.50 -4.66 -18.47
CA ALA A 144 -0.33 -5.46 -18.15
C ALA A 144 0.60 -4.67 -17.20
N TYR A 145 1.45 -5.39 -16.47
CA TYR A 145 2.45 -4.73 -15.64
C TYR A 145 3.42 -3.91 -16.50
N GLU A 146 3.51 -2.64 -16.20
CA GLU A 146 4.52 -1.72 -16.75
C GLU A 146 5.33 -1.13 -15.59
N PRO A 147 6.67 -1.08 -15.68
CA PRO A 147 7.47 -0.32 -14.73
C PRO A 147 7.01 1.14 -14.70
N ILE A 148 7.03 1.75 -13.52
CA ILE A 148 6.68 3.18 -13.37
C ILE A 148 7.76 4.00 -14.09
N ALA A 149 7.34 4.91 -14.97
CA ALA A 149 8.24 5.81 -15.67
C ALA A 149 8.89 6.82 -14.70
N ALA A 150 10.10 7.30 -15.00
CA ALA A 150 10.82 8.20 -14.11
C ALA A 150 10.04 9.49 -13.84
N GLU A 151 9.32 10.02 -14.82
CA GLU A 151 8.46 11.21 -14.69
C GLU A 151 7.19 10.99 -13.84
N ASP A 152 6.91 9.74 -13.48
CA ASP A 152 5.80 9.34 -12.62
C ASP A 152 6.27 8.90 -11.22
N VAL A 153 7.51 9.27 -10.87
CA VAL A 153 8.11 9.12 -9.55
C VAL A 153 8.61 10.49 -9.09
N MET A 154 8.27 10.89 -7.86
CA MET A 154 8.86 12.08 -7.24
C MET A 154 10.20 11.73 -6.60
N GLU A 155 11.25 12.43 -6.99
CA GLU A 155 12.52 12.43 -6.28
C GLU A 155 12.38 13.25 -4.98
N ARG A 156 12.82 12.67 -3.88
CA ARG A 156 12.89 13.36 -2.57
C ARG A 156 14.32 13.59 -2.20
#